data_04b3117d7ccbbeda4c0e45bea1a4f3c7
#
_entry.id   04b3117d7ccbbeda4c0e45bea1a4f3c7
#
_cell.length_a   1.000
_cell.length_b   1.000
_cell.length_c   1.000
_cell.angle_alpha   90.00
_cell.angle_beta   90.00
_cell.angle_gamma   90.00
#
_symmetry.space_group_name_H-M   'P 1'
#
loop_
_entity.id
_entity.type
_entity.pdbx_description
1 polymer ?
#
loop_
_entity_poly.entity_id
_entity_poly.type
_entity_poly.pdbx_seq_one_letter_code
_entity_poly.pdbx_strand_id
1 'polypeptide(L)'
;TVIVNGVSKTYAMTGWRIGWLAAPKEVAKAIDSFQSHATSNPASVSQYAALAALNGSEDELIKMRDIFNDRRKFMIERIRRIEGLGCIEPDGAFYIMLVVDKLYGKRFNGRKINGSLDVADMLLEKGVAVVPGIAFGDDECVRLSYAISKEDIAAGLDRIEEFVKEVF
;
A
#
# COMPACT_ATOMS: atom_id res chain seq x y z
N THR A 1 13.37 8.77 22.07
CA THR A 1 12.46 8.57 20.93
C THR A 1 12.96 9.34 19.73
N VAL A 2 12.90 8.74 18.55
CA VAL A 2 13.12 9.38 17.25
C VAL A 2 11.84 9.24 16.43
N ILE A 3 11.34 10.34 15.93
CA ILE A 3 10.16 10.38 15.06
C ILE A 3 10.66 10.64 13.64
N VAL A 4 10.23 9.81 12.68
CA VAL A 4 10.52 10.00 11.25
C VAL A 4 9.20 10.14 10.51
N ASN A 5 9.07 11.18 9.68
CA ASN A 5 7.86 11.45 8.92
C ASN A 5 8.20 12.13 7.59
N GLY A 6 7.20 12.41 6.75
CA GLY A 6 7.40 13.09 5.47
C GLY A 6 6.11 13.44 4.75
N VAL A 7 6.23 14.24 3.70
CA VAL A 7 5.10 14.69 2.88
C VAL A 7 4.65 13.69 1.82
N SER A 8 5.42 12.62 1.59
CA SER A 8 5.24 11.72 0.44
C SER A 8 3.83 11.15 0.29
N LYS A 9 3.19 10.74 1.39
CA LYS A 9 1.89 10.04 1.35
C LYS A 9 0.75 10.99 1.68
N THR A 10 0.82 11.68 2.80
CA THR A 10 -0.23 12.59 3.28
C THR A 10 -0.56 13.69 2.27
N TYR A 11 0.43 14.22 1.57
CA TYR A 11 0.26 15.31 0.61
C TYR A 11 0.43 14.88 -0.86
N ALA A 12 0.45 13.55 -1.14
CA ALA A 12 0.68 13.00 -2.48
C ALA A 12 1.98 13.52 -3.16
N MET A 13 3.03 13.74 -2.37
CA MET A 13 4.28 14.38 -2.77
C MET A 13 5.45 13.39 -2.87
N THR A 14 5.22 12.18 -3.39
CA THR A 14 6.27 11.15 -3.48
C THR A 14 7.47 11.56 -4.33
N GLY A 15 7.24 12.28 -5.43
CA GLY A 15 8.28 12.77 -6.34
C GLY A 15 9.15 13.89 -5.77
N TRP A 16 8.70 14.60 -4.75
CA TRP A 16 9.41 15.72 -4.14
C TRP A 16 10.55 15.29 -3.21
N ARG A 17 10.58 14.03 -2.78
CA ARG A 17 11.65 13.42 -1.97
C ARG A 17 11.95 14.18 -0.66
N ILE A 18 10.94 14.55 0.10
CA ILE A 18 11.06 15.25 1.39
C ILE A 18 10.55 14.39 2.54
N GLY A 19 11.40 14.24 3.55
CA GLY A 19 11.07 13.73 4.86
C GLY A 19 11.83 14.51 5.92
N TRP A 20 11.45 14.34 7.16
CA TRP A 20 12.11 14.94 8.32
C TRP A 20 12.14 13.98 9.50
N LEU A 21 12.96 14.31 10.47
CA LEU A 21 12.98 13.63 11.75
C LEU A 21 12.96 14.62 12.90
N ALA A 22 12.41 14.17 14.02
CA ALA A 22 12.53 14.85 15.32
C ALA A 22 13.20 13.88 16.31
N ALA A 23 14.30 14.32 16.92
CA ALA A 23 15.13 13.50 17.79
C ALA A 23 15.80 14.35 18.86
N PRO A 24 16.37 13.77 19.93
CA PRO A 24 17.28 14.46 20.82
C PRO A 24 18.41 15.13 20.03
N LYS A 25 18.85 16.30 20.49
CA LYS A 25 19.78 17.18 19.75
C LYS A 25 21.07 16.46 19.28
N GLU A 26 21.60 15.58 20.11
CA GLU A 26 22.83 14.83 19.78
C GLU A 26 22.59 13.85 18.60
N VAL A 27 21.45 13.16 18.61
CA VAL A 27 21.06 12.24 17.54
C VAL A 27 20.78 13.01 16.24
N ALA A 28 20.02 14.10 16.32
CA ALA A 28 19.71 14.95 15.16
C ALA A 28 21.00 15.50 14.53
N LYS A 29 21.95 15.98 15.34
CA LYS A 29 23.25 16.48 14.87
C LYS A 29 24.10 15.39 14.19
N ALA A 30 24.10 14.16 14.72
CA ALA A 30 24.82 13.05 14.13
C ALA A 30 24.23 12.66 12.76
N ILE A 31 22.89 12.63 12.64
CA ILE A 31 22.18 12.35 11.39
C ILE A 31 22.42 13.47 10.36
N ASP A 32 22.35 14.73 10.78
CA ASP A 32 22.66 15.89 9.91
C ASP A 32 24.07 15.81 9.33
N SER A 33 25.05 15.52 10.19
CA SER A 33 26.44 15.32 9.76
C SER A 33 26.59 14.16 8.77
N PHE A 34 25.93 13.03 9.01
CA PHE A 34 25.94 11.89 8.09
C PHE A 34 25.28 12.23 6.75
N GLN A 35 24.09 12.85 6.79
CA GLN A 35 23.34 13.23 5.57
C GLN A 35 24.10 14.23 4.72
N SER A 36 24.79 15.21 5.34
CA SER A 36 25.56 16.22 4.60
C SER A 36 26.66 15.60 3.73
N HIS A 37 27.23 14.48 4.17
CA HIS A 37 28.24 13.74 3.41
C HIS A 37 27.67 12.70 2.45
N ALA A 38 26.48 12.11 2.78
CA ALA A 38 25.86 11.07 1.97
C ALA A 38 25.06 11.63 0.78
N THR A 39 24.25 12.65 1.03
CA THR A 39 23.28 13.19 0.05
C THR A 39 23.27 14.71 -0.05
N SER A 40 24.09 15.40 0.70
CA SER A 40 24.12 16.85 0.91
C SER A 40 22.82 17.34 1.58
N ASN A 41 21.84 17.82 0.83
CA ASN A 41 20.55 18.28 1.35
C ASN A 41 19.46 18.10 0.28
N PRO A 42 18.18 18.06 0.68
CA PRO A 42 17.07 18.07 -0.27
C PRO A 42 17.06 19.33 -1.12
N ALA A 43 16.55 19.24 -2.36
CA ALA A 43 16.42 20.39 -3.25
C ALA A 43 15.59 21.50 -2.59
N SER A 44 16.03 22.76 -2.71
CA SER A 44 15.38 23.91 -2.07
C SER A 44 13.92 24.06 -2.50
N VAL A 45 13.62 23.86 -3.80
CA VAL A 45 12.24 23.91 -4.32
C VAL A 45 11.35 22.87 -3.61
N SER A 46 11.86 21.68 -3.36
CA SER A 46 11.13 20.63 -2.63
C SER A 46 10.87 21.00 -1.17
N GLN A 47 11.84 21.64 -0.52
CA GLN A 47 11.67 22.12 0.86
C GLN A 47 10.58 23.19 0.95
N TYR A 48 10.58 24.19 0.05
CA TYR A 48 9.54 25.21 0.01
C TYR A 48 8.16 24.62 -0.34
N ALA A 49 8.09 23.66 -1.25
CA ALA A 49 6.84 22.95 -1.54
C ALA A 49 6.29 22.21 -0.32
N ALA A 50 7.16 21.49 0.42
CA ALA A 50 6.78 20.82 1.65
C ALA A 50 6.32 21.80 2.74
N LEU A 51 7.01 22.95 2.88
CA LEU A 51 6.63 24.01 3.81
C LEU A 51 5.25 24.58 3.46
N ALA A 52 4.98 24.83 2.19
CA ALA A 52 3.67 25.30 1.72
C ALA A 52 2.57 24.27 1.98
N ALA A 53 2.83 22.97 1.76
CA ALA A 53 1.88 21.90 2.06
C ALA A 53 1.54 21.81 3.56
N LEU A 54 2.55 21.91 4.43
CA LEU A 54 2.37 21.84 5.89
C LEU A 54 1.65 23.04 6.49
N ASN A 55 1.78 24.22 5.88
CA ASN A 55 1.15 25.46 6.35
C ASN A 55 -0.13 25.82 5.58
N GLY A 56 -0.48 25.06 4.54
CA GLY A 56 -1.66 25.29 3.73
C GLY A 56 -2.95 24.84 4.38
N SER A 57 -4.09 25.02 3.68
CA SER A 57 -5.38 24.50 4.11
C SER A 57 -5.38 22.96 4.10
N GLU A 58 -6.06 22.35 5.06
CA GLU A 58 -6.29 20.90 5.12
C GLU A 58 -7.44 20.44 4.20
N ASP A 59 -8.16 21.33 3.53
CA ASP A 59 -9.36 20.98 2.75
C ASP A 59 -9.11 19.91 1.69
N GLU A 60 -8.03 20.05 0.93
CA GLU A 60 -7.68 19.07 -0.12
C GLU A 60 -7.21 17.73 0.48
N LEU A 61 -6.54 17.76 1.62
CA LEU A 61 -6.14 16.59 2.37
C LEU A 61 -7.36 15.82 2.89
N ILE A 62 -8.34 16.53 3.43
CA ILE A 62 -9.61 15.97 3.92
C ILE A 62 -10.38 15.32 2.76
N LYS A 63 -10.50 16.00 1.62
CA LYS A 63 -11.14 15.45 0.42
C LYS A 63 -10.44 14.16 -0.06
N MET A 64 -9.13 14.19 -0.13
CA MET A 64 -8.34 13.02 -0.54
C MET A 64 -8.54 11.85 0.44
N ARG A 65 -8.49 12.09 1.75
CA ARG A 65 -8.76 11.09 2.79
C ARG A 65 -10.14 10.46 2.62
N ASP A 66 -11.16 11.27 2.35
CA ASP A 66 -12.54 10.79 2.21
C ASP A 66 -12.70 9.92 0.96
N ILE A 67 -12.05 10.28 -0.16
CA ILE A 67 -11.99 9.46 -1.37
C ILE A 67 -11.30 8.11 -1.08
N PHE A 68 -10.17 8.12 -0.38
CA PHE A 68 -9.48 6.88 0.01
C PHE A 68 -10.34 6.01 0.93
N ASN A 69 -11.07 6.61 1.88
CA ASN A 69 -11.97 5.88 2.76
C ASN A 69 -13.16 5.25 2.02
N ASP A 70 -13.71 5.93 1.00
CA ASP A 70 -14.74 5.36 0.12
C ASP A 70 -14.21 4.15 -0.66
N ARG A 71 -13.00 4.26 -1.25
CA ARG A 71 -12.35 3.15 -1.95
C ARG A 71 -12.06 1.98 -1.02
N ARG A 72 -11.58 2.24 0.20
CA ARG A 72 -11.34 1.24 1.25
C ARG A 72 -12.62 0.44 1.54
N LYS A 73 -13.71 1.13 1.85
CA LYS A 73 -15.00 0.51 2.14
C LYS A 73 -15.50 -0.32 0.96
N PHE A 74 -15.45 0.23 -0.24
CA PHE A 74 -15.84 -0.48 -1.46
C PHE A 74 -15.04 -1.76 -1.66
N MET A 75 -13.72 -1.72 -1.52
CA MET A 75 -12.86 -2.89 -1.68
C MET A 75 -13.18 -3.97 -0.63
N ILE A 76 -13.34 -3.60 0.64
CA ILE A 76 -13.70 -4.53 1.73
C ILE A 76 -15.04 -5.22 1.45
N GLU A 77 -16.06 -4.44 1.05
CA GLU A 77 -17.38 -5.00 0.73
C GLU A 77 -17.34 -6.01 -0.43
N ARG A 78 -16.52 -5.71 -1.45
CA ARG A 78 -16.35 -6.61 -2.59
C ARG A 78 -15.61 -7.89 -2.19
N ILE A 79 -14.52 -7.79 -1.43
CA ILE A 79 -13.76 -8.95 -0.96
C ILE A 79 -14.65 -9.88 -0.13
N ARG A 80 -15.47 -9.34 0.77
CA ARG A 80 -16.38 -10.14 1.62
C ARG A 80 -17.41 -10.97 0.85
N ARG A 81 -17.65 -10.66 -0.42
CA ARG A 81 -18.58 -11.39 -1.30
C ARG A 81 -17.91 -12.52 -2.07
N ILE A 82 -16.58 -12.56 -2.10
CA ILE A 82 -15.83 -13.60 -2.81
C ILE A 82 -15.63 -14.78 -1.85
N GLU A 83 -16.22 -15.92 -2.18
CA GLU A 83 -16.08 -17.13 -1.37
C GLU A 83 -14.62 -17.57 -1.28
N GLY A 84 -14.20 -17.98 -0.10
CA GLY A 84 -12.82 -18.43 0.14
C GLY A 84 -11.79 -17.33 0.37
N LEU A 85 -12.17 -16.06 0.26
CA LEU A 85 -11.29 -14.93 0.57
C LEU A 85 -11.74 -14.19 1.83
N GLY A 86 -10.80 -13.52 2.47
CA GLY A 86 -11.02 -12.63 3.61
C GLY A 86 -10.10 -11.42 3.53
N CYS A 87 -10.24 -10.49 4.45
CA CYS A 87 -9.28 -9.43 4.62
C CYS A 87 -9.22 -8.97 6.06
N ILE A 88 -8.05 -8.50 6.48
CA ILE A 88 -7.89 -7.71 7.69
C ILE A 88 -8.34 -6.29 7.35
N GLU A 89 -9.36 -5.80 8.05
CA GLU A 89 -9.89 -4.45 7.80
C GLU A 89 -8.87 -3.40 8.26
N PRO A 90 -8.32 -2.56 7.35
CA PRO A 90 -7.30 -1.60 7.72
C PRO A 90 -7.93 -0.33 8.32
N ASP A 91 -7.33 0.20 9.38
CA ASP A 91 -7.70 1.48 9.97
C ASP A 91 -7.03 2.68 9.28
N GLY A 92 -6.03 2.43 8.44
CA GLY A 92 -5.26 3.47 7.75
C GLY A 92 -4.46 2.95 6.57
N ALA A 93 -3.49 3.75 6.11
CA ALA A 93 -2.71 3.52 4.88
C ALA A 93 -3.60 3.49 3.62
N PHE A 94 -3.18 2.79 2.58
CA PHE A 94 -3.92 2.58 1.33
C PHE A 94 -3.76 1.14 0.81
N TYR A 95 -3.57 0.20 1.74
CA TYR A 95 -3.38 -1.22 1.48
C TYR A 95 -4.42 -2.07 2.20
N ILE A 96 -4.76 -3.22 1.60
CA ILE A 96 -5.50 -4.31 2.24
C ILE A 96 -4.66 -5.58 2.15
N MET A 97 -4.56 -6.31 3.25
CA MET A 97 -4.04 -7.67 3.27
C MET A 97 -5.21 -8.61 3.00
N LEU A 98 -5.23 -9.15 1.78
CA LEU A 98 -6.22 -10.11 1.31
C LEU A 98 -5.79 -11.50 1.80
N VAL A 99 -6.60 -12.14 2.62
CA VAL A 99 -6.35 -13.49 3.14
C VAL A 99 -6.70 -14.51 2.05
N VAL A 100 -5.74 -15.38 1.73
CA VAL A 100 -5.79 -16.33 0.61
C VAL A 100 -5.46 -17.79 1.01
N ASP A 101 -5.32 -18.07 2.30
CA ASP A 101 -4.94 -19.36 2.87
C ASP A 101 -5.82 -20.52 2.39
N LYS A 102 -7.12 -20.28 2.17
CA LYS A 102 -8.08 -21.29 1.68
C LYS A 102 -7.84 -21.74 0.24
N LEU A 103 -7.00 -21.04 -0.50
CA LEU A 103 -6.57 -21.42 -1.84
C LEU A 103 -5.41 -22.44 -1.81
N TYR A 104 -4.73 -22.57 -0.66
CA TYR A 104 -3.56 -23.45 -0.54
C TYR A 104 -3.95 -24.93 -0.68
N GLY A 105 -3.08 -25.68 -1.33
CA GLY A 105 -3.31 -27.08 -1.68
C GLY A 105 -4.14 -27.30 -2.93
N LYS A 106 -4.90 -26.29 -3.38
CA LYS A 106 -5.68 -26.32 -4.63
C LYS A 106 -4.79 -26.13 -5.85
N ARG A 107 -5.38 -26.20 -7.05
CA ARG A 107 -4.66 -26.10 -8.31
C ARG A 107 -5.29 -25.07 -9.23
N PHE A 108 -4.43 -24.33 -9.93
CA PHE A 108 -4.80 -23.45 -11.03
C PHE A 108 -3.98 -23.85 -12.26
N ASN A 109 -4.63 -24.17 -13.39
CA ASN A 109 -3.99 -24.65 -14.62
C ASN A 109 -2.98 -25.81 -14.36
N GLY A 110 -3.34 -26.74 -13.47
CA GLY A 110 -2.49 -27.88 -13.10
C GLY A 110 -1.37 -27.58 -12.10
N ARG A 111 -1.06 -26.31 -11.82
CA ARG A 111 -0.06 -25.88 -10.82
C ARG A 111 -0.68 -25.82 -9.44
N LYS A 112 -0.02 -26.40 -8.45
CA LYS A 112 -0.45 -26.37 -7.05
C LYS A 112 -0.14 -25.00 -6.42
N ILE A 113 -1.06 -24.48 -5.63
CA ILE A 113 -0.88 -23.26 -4.82
C ILE A 113 -0.31 -23.68 -3.47
N ASN A 114 0.89 -23.20 -3.12
CA ASN A 114 1.57 -23.56 -1.88
C ASN A 114 1.75 -22.36 -0.92
N GLY A 115 1.62 -21.12 -1.42
CA GLY A 115 1.80 -19.91 -0.63
C GLY A 115 1.42 -18.66 -1.39
N SER A 116 1.62 -17.50 -0.76
CA SER A 116 1.26 -16.18 -1.32
C SER A 116 2.00 -15.83 -2.61
N LEU A 117 3.21 -16.37 -2.81
CA LEU A 117 3.98 -16.15 -4.03
C LEU A 117 3.29 -16.80 -5.24
N ASP A 118 2.85 -18.08 -5.11
CA ASP A 118 2.12 -18.77 -6.19
C ASP A 118 0.82 -18.02 -6.53
N VAL A 119 0.09 -17.53 -5.51
CA VAL A 119 -1.13 -16.73 -5.72
C VAL A 119 -0.80 -15.44 -6.48
N ALA A 120 0.27 -14.74 -6.09
CA ALA A 120 0.66 -13.50 -6.76
C ALA A 120 1.04 -13.71 -8.23
N ASP A 121 1.80 -14.76 -8.53
CA ASP A 121 2.19 -15.11 -9.89
C ASP A 121 0.97 -15.49 -10.76
N MET A 122 0.05 -16.28 -10.22
CA MET A 122 -1.18 -16.69 -10.93
C MET A 122 -2.14 -15.50 -11.15
N LEU A 123 -2.28 -14.61 -10.18
CA LEU A 123 -3.06 -13.37 -10.33
C LEU A 123 -2.42 -12.44 -11.38
N LEU A 124 -1.10 -12.39 -11.47
CA LEU A 124 -0.41 -11.62 -12.49
C LEU A 124 -0.73 -12.13 -13.91
N GLU A 125 -0.85 -13.45 -14.10
CA GLU A 125 -1.32 -14.05 -15.37
C GLU A 125 -2.76 -13.63 -15.72
N LYS A 126 -3.59 -13.35 -14.71
CA LYS A 126 -4.94 -12.78 -14.88
C LYS A 126 -4.93 -11.25 -15.04
N GLY A 127 -3.75 -10.62 -15.08
CA GLY A 127 -3.59 -9.17 -15.19
C GLY A 127 -3.87 -8.40 -13.90
N VAL A 128 -3.68 -9.05 -12.74
CA VAL A 128 -3.77 -8.42 -11.42
C VAL A 128 -2.43 -8.48 -10.71
N ALA A 129 -1.76 -7.34 -10.60
CA ALA A 129 -0.50 -7.22 -9.88
C ALA A 129 -0.76 -7.03 -8.37
N VAL A 130 -0.27 -7.97 -7.57
CA VAL A 130 -0.33 -7.94 -6.11
C VAL A 130 1.05 -8.16 -5.51
N VAL A 131 1.24 -7.88 -4.23
CA VAL A 131 2.51 -8.20 -3.55
C VAL A 131 2.28 -9.39 -2.63
N PRO A 132 3.07 -10.48 -2.77
CA PRO A 132 2.93 -11.65 -1.90
C PRO A 132 3.21 -11.27 -0.44
N GLY A 133 2.39 -11.78 0.47
CA GLY A 133 2.47 -11.43 1.91
C GLY A 133 3.72 -11.94 2.59
N ILE A 134 4.35 -13.01 2.07
CA ILE A 134 5.62 -13.51 2.58
C ILE A 134 6.71 -12.42 2.61
N ALA A 135 6.65 -11.44 1.70
CA ALA A 135 7.54 -10.27 1.70
C ALA A 135 7.37 -9.37 2.95
N PHE A 136 6.28 -9.54 3.68
CA PHE A 136 5.95 -8.82 4.92
C PHE A 136 5.93 -9.74 6.15
N GLY A 137 6.33 -11.02 5.99
CA GLY A 137 6.36 -12.00 7.07
C GLY A 137 5.03 -12.71 7.31
N ASP A 138 4.04 -12.57 6.42
CA ASP A 138 2.73 -13.23 6.50
C ASP A 138 2.40 -13.91 5.16
N ASP A 139 2.70 -15.21 5.05
CA ASP A 139 2.48 -15.96 3.83
C ASP A 139 1.01 -16.33 3.56
N GLU A 140 0.09 -16.07 4.50
CA GLU A 140 -1.35 -16.36 4.34
C GLU A 140 -2.10 -15.25 3.56
N CYS A 141 -1.42 -14.16 3.22
CA CYS A 141 -2.00 -12.99 2.60
C CYS A 141 -1.30 -12.58 1.29
N VAL A 142 -2.01 -11.80 0.47
CA VAL A 142 -1.42 -10.93 -0.57
C VAL A 142 -1.85 -9.49 -0.34
N ARG A 143 -0.96 -8.53 -0.60
CA ARG A 143 -1.25 -7.10 -0.40
C ARG A 143 -1.84 -6.49 -1.67
N LEU A 144 -3.02 -5.89 -1.54
CA LEU A 144 -3.67 -5.03 -2.53
C LEU A 144 -3.48 -3.56 -2.17
N SER A 145 -3.59 -2.68 -3.17
CA SER A 145 -3.60 -1.22 -2.98
C SER A 145 -4.92 -0.63 -3.47
N TYR A 146 -5.50 0.30 -2.71
CA TYR A 146 -6.64 1.10 -3.16
C TYR A 146 -6.27 2.55 -3.54
N ALA A 147 -4.97 2.78 -3.83
CA ALA A 147 -4.47 4.06 -4.36
C ALA A 147 -4.65 4.17 -5.89
N ILE A 148 -5.74 3.65 -6.43
CA ILE A 148 -6.12 3.64 -7.85
C ILE A 148 -7.59 4.05 -7.97
N SER A 149 -8.12 4.16 -9.20
CA SER A 149 -9.52 4.49 -9.42
C SER A 149 -10.47 3.41 -8.88
N LYS A 150 -11.72 3.76 -8.60
CA LYS A 150 -12.72 2.81 -8.12
C LYS A 150 -13.09 1.79 -9.21
N GLU A 151 -13.03 2.21 -10.46
CA GLU A 151 -13.23 1.40 -11.66
C GLU A 151 -12.13 0.32 -11.78
N ASP A 152 -10.86 0.70 -11.59
CA ASP A 152 -9.73 -0.23 -11.61
C ASP A 152 -9.78 -1.20 -10.43
N ILE A 153 -10.20 -0.74 -9.24
CA ILE A 153 -10.44 -1.61 -8.08
C ILE A 153 -11.51 -2.66 -8.42
N ALA A 154 -12.62 -2.24 -9.02
CA ALA A 154 -13.69 -3.15 -9.42
C ALA A 154 -13.19 -4.18 -10.42
N ALA A 155 -12.55 -3.74 -11.51
CA ALA A 155 -12.00 -4.63 -12.54
C ALA A 155 -10.96 -5.61 -11.99
N GLY A 156 -10.10 -5.16 -11.07
CA GLY A 156 -9.13 -6.03 -10.40
C GLY A 156 -9.80 -7.09 -9.54
N LEU A 157 -10.82 -6.71 -8.77
CA LEU A 157 -11.57 -7.64 -7.92
C LEU A 157 -12.43 -8.62 -8.73
N ASP A 158 -12.98 -8.21 -9.88
CA ASP A 158 -13.69 -9.11 -10.79
C ASP A 158 -12.76 -10.22 -11.29
N ARG A 159 -11.53 -9.89 -11.70
CA ARG A 159 -10.52 -10.87 -12.13
C ARG A 159 -10.05 -11.78 -10.99
N ILE A 160 -9.94 -11.25 -9.76
CA ILE A 160 -9.65 -12.07 -8.56
C ILE A 160 -10.80 -13.06 -8.32
N GLU A 161 -12.05 -12.62 -8.42
CA GLU A 161 -13.23 -13.47 -8.26
C GLU A 161 -13.28 -14.57 -9.34
N GLU A 162 -12.97 -14.25 -10.59
CA GLU A 162 -12.85 -15.23 -11.68
C GLU A 162 -11.74 -16.26 -11.39
N PHE A 163 -10.56 -15.81 -10.99
CA PHE A 163 -9.47 -16.68 -10.58
C PHE A 163 -9.88 -17.65 -9.47
N VAL A 164 -10.55 -17.14 -8.42
CA VAL A 164 -11.02 -17.98 -7.31
C VAL A 164 -12.02 -19.02 -7.80
N LYS A 165 -12.96 -18.69 -8.67
CA LYS A 165 -13.92 -19.64 -9.27
C LYS A 165 -13.24 -20.75 -10.11
N GLU A 166 -12.09 -20.47 -10.72
CA GLU A 166 -11.33 -21.46 -11.47
C GLU A 166 -10.51 -22.40 -10.55
N VAL A 167 -10.25 -21.98 -9.32
CA VAL A 167 -9.51 -22.74 -8.30
C VAL A 167 -10.43 -23.65 -7.47
N PHE A 168 -11.70 -23.25 -7.25
CA PHE A 168 -12.70 -24.00 -6.48
C PHE A 168 -13.56 -24.89 -7.36
#